data_12c8307eb8be0b128f8f273600729cd7
#
_entry.id   12c8307eb8be0b128f8f273600729cd7
#
_cell.length_a   1.000
_cell.length_b   1.000
_cell.length_c   1.000
_cell.angle_alpha   90.00
_cell.angle_beta   90.00
_cell.angle_gamma   90.00
#
_symmetry.space_group_name_H-M   'P 1'
#
loop_
_entity.id
_entity.type
_entity.pdbx_description
1 polymer ?
#
loop_
_entity_poly.entity_id
_entity_poly.type
_entity_poly.pdbx_seq_one_letter_code
_entity_poly.pdbx_strand_id
1 'polypeptide(L)'
;MLMKPLAASTAMLLALAANAQAEELTLCWAAWDPANALVELSKDFEAKSGHTMKFEFVPWPNFADRMLNELNSGGKLCDLMIGDSQWIGGAAENGHYVKLNDFFDANGISMDAFVPATVTGYSEWPKNTPNYWSLPAFGDVVGWTYRKDWFERPEIAAAFKEKYGRDLVAPATFAELKDIAEFFQGREIDGKVVYGASIYTERGSEGITMGVMDVLYSFGFKYDNPDKPYDMQGFVNSPGAVAGLEFYKALYDCCTAPGASNTYMGEGIDAYKSGQVALQMNFAFTWPGFEVDPNVGGGKTGYLVNPAGPNGERFAQLGGQGISVVSYSEKKDAALEYIKWFATPEVQANWWKAGGFSCLRAVVEDPGFASSQPYAQTFLDSMAIVKDFWAEPSYATLLQDTQKRFHDYVVAGNGTAQEALDGLVKDWTTNFEDEGKL
;
A
#
# COMPACT_ATOMS: atom_id res chain seq x y z
N MET A 1 -27.98 64.25 -58.01
CA MET A 1 -27.06 63.17 -57.94
C MET A 1 -26.55 63.07 -56.48
N LEU A 2 -27.26 62.32 -55.66
CA LEU A 2 -27.00 62.23 -54.22
C LEU A 2 -26.30 60.87 -53.92
N MET A 3 -25.06 60.92 -53.47
CA MET A 3 -24.32 59.77 -52.97
C MET A 3 -24.72 59.56 -51.50
N LYS A 4 -25.17 58.31 -51.20
CA LYS A 4 -25.35 57.83 -49.81
C LYS A 4 -24.05 57.20 -49.32
N PRO A 5 -23.62 57.44 -48.09
CA PRO A 5 -22.47 56.67 -47.53
C PRO A 5 -22.93 55.32 -47.03
N LEU A 6 -22.14 54.28 -47.37
CA LEU A 6 -22.21 52.92 -46.82
C LEU A 6 -21.61 52.95 -45.40
N ALA A 7 -22.42 52.62 -44.41
CA ALA A 7 -21.94 52.35 -43.06
C ALA A 7 -21.45 50.89 -42.97
N ALA A 8 -20.15 50.68 -42.79
CA ALA A 8 -19.57 49.39 -42.49
C ALA A 8 -19.73 49.09 -40.99
N SER A 9 -20.60 48.15 -40.64
CA SER A 9 -20.74 47.62 -39.27
C SER A 9 -19.65 46.59 -39.02
N THR A 10 -18.65 46.96 -38.25
CA THR A 10 -17.63 46.02 -37.73
C THR A 10 -18.22 45.29 -36.54
N ALA A 11 -18.64 44.04 -36.74
CA ALA A 11 -19.04 43.16 -35.65
C ALA A 11 -17.78 42.71 -34.91
N MET A 12 -17.57 43.22 -33.71
CA MET A 12 -16.53 42.84 -32.79
C MET A 12 -16.95 41.52 -32.11
N LEU A 13 -16.41 40.40 -32.54
CA LEU A 13 -16.53 39.12 -31.85
C LEU A 13 -15.71 39.20 -30.54
N LEU A 14 -16.38 39.48 -29.42
CA LEU A 14 -15.87 39.25 -28.09
C LEU A 14 -15.82 37.74 -27.90
N ALA A 15 -14.62 37.14 -28.06
CA ALA A 15 -14.34 35.82 -27.55
C ALA A 15 -14.40 35.91 -26.00
N LEU A 16 -15.48 35.42 -25.41
CA LEU A 16 -15.54 35.09 -24.00
C LEU A 16 -14.53 33.95 -23.76
N ALA A 17 -13.29 34.31 -23.48
CA ALA A 17 -12.41 33.40 -22.76
C ALA A 17 -13.08 33.21 -21.39
N ALA A 18 -13.67 32.05 -21.16
CA ALA A 18 -14.01 31.62 -19.82
C ALA A 18 -12.68 31.60 -19.05
N ASN A 19 -12.42 32.66 -18.27
CA ASN A 19 -11.38 32.60 -17.26
C ASN A 19 -11.81 31.52 -16.29
N ALA A 20 -11.23 30.32 -16.39
CA ALA A 20 -11.29 29.36 -15.30
C ALA A 20 -10.77 30.13 -14.08
N GLN A 21 -11.62 30.32 -13.08
CA GLN A 21 -11.22 30.98 -11.85
C GLN A 21 -10.19 30.10 -11.17
N ALA A 22 -9.08 30.69 -10.75
CA ALA A 22 -8.08 30.00 -9.97
C ALA A 22 -8.71 29.52 -8.65
N GLU A 23 -8.64 28.24 -8.37
CA GLU A 23 -9.19 27.58 -7.18
C GLU A 23 -8.04 27.16 -6.24
N GLU A 24 -8.30 27.16 -4.93
CA GLU A 24 -7.45 26.49 -3.95
C GLU A 24 -8.03 25.11 -3.67
N LEU A 25 -7.32 24.05 -4.08
CA LEU A 25 -7.72 22.65 -3.87
C LEU A 25 -7.10 22.10 -2.59
N THR A 26 -7.87 21.40 -1.78
CA THR A 26 -7.35 20.65 -0.63
C THR A 26 -7.24 19.15 -0.97
N LEU A 27 -6.01 18.62 -0.92
CA LEU A 27 -5.73 17.19 -1.03
C LEU A 27 -5.47 16.62 0.36
N CYS A 28 -6.25 15.62 0.74
CA CYS A 28 -6.13 14.90 2.00
C CYS A 28 -5.37 13.60 1.81
N TRP A 29 -4.39 13.35 2.69
CA TRP A 29 -3.60 12.11 2.68
C TRP A 29 -2.95 11.84 4.04
N ALA A 30 -2.20 10.71 4.11
CA ALA A 30 -1.38 10.40 5.28
C ALA A 30 -0.15 11.30 5.38
N ALA A 31 0.32 11.52 6.62
CA ALA A 31 1.56 12.27 6.90
C ALA A 31 2.76 11.31 6.83
N TRP A 32 3.47 11.28 5.72
CA TRP A 32 4.62 10.42 5.45
C TRP A 32 5.50 10.96 4.31
N ASP A 33 6.64 10.32 4.03
CA ASP A 33 7.58 10.78 3.02
C ASP A 33 6.98 10.91 1.61
N PRO A 34 6.16 9.96 1.10
CA PRO A 34 5.52 10.13 -0.20
C PRO A 34 4.62 11.37 -0.28
N ALA A 35 3.95 11.74 0.81
CA ALA A 35 3.11 12.95 0.83
C ALA A 35 3.97 14.22 0.68
N ASN A 36 5.13 14.28 1.32
CA ASN A 36 6.07 15.39 1.16
C ASN A 36 6.58 15.49 -0.28
N ALA A 37 6.87 14.35 -0.92
CA ALA A 37 7.25 14.32 -2.33
C ALA A 37 6.14 14.82 -3.25
N LEU A 38 4.86 14.50 -2.94
CA LEU A 38 3.71 14.99 -3.72
C LEU A 38 3.52 16.50 -3.60
N VAL A 39 3.79 17.09 -2.44
CA VAL A 39 3.77 18.57 -2.28
C VAL A 39 4.72 19.23 -3.27
N GLU A 40 5.96 18.76 -3.33
CA GLU A 40 6.96 19.31 -4.25
C GLU A 40 6.58 19.11 -5.71
N LEU A 41 6.08 17.92 -6.06
CA LEU A 41 5.63 17.59 -7.40
C LEU A 41 4.45 18.49 -7.84
N SER A 42 3.52 18.79 -6.93
CA SER A 42 2.31 19.56 -7.21
C SER A 42 2.57 21.05 -7.56
N LYS A 43 3.76 21.56 -7.27
CA LYS A 43 4.18 22.90 -7.72
C LYS A 43 4.18 23.03 -9.25
N ASP A 44 4.40 21.94 -9.97
CA ASP A 44 4.28 21.90 -11.43
C ASP A 44 2.82 22.05 -11.87
N PHE A 45 1.88 21.40 -11.17
CA PHE A 45 0.45 21.61 -11.42
C PHE A 45 0.03 23.05 -11.18
N GLU A 46 0.42 23.65 -10.04
CA GLU A 46 0.11 25.04 -9.73
C GLU A 46 0.62 26.01 -10.81
N ALA A 47 1.86 25.80 -11.26
CA ALA A 47 2.46 26.61 -12.29
C ALA A 47 1.76 26.50 -13.67
N LYS A 48 1.22 25.30 -13.99
CA LYS A 48 0.57 25.03 -15.28
C LYS A 48 -0.90 25.43 -15.31
N SER A 49 -1.62 25.22 -14.22
CA SER A 49 -3.07 25.42 -14.14
C SER A 49 -3.47 26.81 -13.60
N GLY A 50 -2.62 27.40 -12.76
CA GLY A 50 -2.95 28.61 -11.99
C GLY A 50 -3.76 28.31 -10.71
N HIS A 51 -4.18 27.06 -10.46
CA HIS A 51 -4.75 26.65 -9.19
C HIS A 51 -3.67 26.60 -8.11
N THR A 52 -4.07 26.57 -6.84
CA THR A 52 -3.16 26.39 -5.71
C THR A 52 -3.52 25.11 -4.96
N MET A 53 -2.54 24.46 -4.36
CA MET A 53 -2.72 23.22 -3.63
C MET A 53 -2.53 23.43 -2.14
N LYS A 54 -3.50 23.01 -1.36
CA LYS A 54 -3.41 22.85 0.09
C LYS A 54 -3.39 21.37 0.42
N PHE A 55 -2.62 21.00 1.43
CA PHE A 55 -2.50 19.61 1.84
C PHE A 55 -2.93 19.44 3.30
N GLU A 56 -3.81 18.50 3.54
CA GLU A 56 -4.22 18.08 4.87
C GLU A 56 -3.66 16.68 5.13
N PHE A 57 -2.57 16.60 5.90
CA PHE A 57 -1.90 15.34 6.21
C PHE A 57 -2.18 14.90 7.62
N VAL A 58 -2.57 13.63 7.76
CA VAL A 58 -2.92 13.02 9.05
C VAL A 58 -1.93 11.89 9.34
N PRO A 59 -1.32 11.83 10.54
CA PRO A 59 -0.49 10.70 10.93
C PRO A 59 -1.23 9.37 10.74
N TRP A 60 -0.52 8.37 10.21
CA TRP A 60 -1.11 7.09 9.82
C TRP A 60 -2.01 6.45 10.89
N PRO A 61 -1.64 6.40 12.20
CA PRO A 61 -2.50 5.80 13.22
C PRO A 61 -3.89 6.44 13.37
N ASN A 62 -4.04 7.69 12.92
CA ASN A 62 -5.30 8.44 12.99
C ASN A 62 -5.93 8.69 11.62
N PHE A 63 -5.26 8.24 10.54
CA PHE A 63 -5.63 8.61 9.17
C PHE A 63 -6.98 8.01 8.78
N ALA A 64 -7.16 6.70 8.98
CA ALA A 64 -8.40 6.03 8.65
C ALA A 64 -9.59 6.63 9.39
N ASP A 65 -9.51 6.74 10.72
CA ASP A 65 -10.60 7.27 11.54
C ASP A 65 -10.98 8.69 11.13
N ARG A 66 -9.99 9.56 10.93
CA ARG A 66 -10.25 10.95 10.57
C ARG A 66 -10.87 11.07 9.20
N MET A 67 -10.32 10.40 8.19
CA MET A 67 -10.77 10.53 6.81
C MET A 67 -12.11 9.83 6.56
N LEU A 68 -12.32 8.65 7.12
CA LEU A 68 -13.61 7.97 7.02
C LEU A 68 -14.72 8.75 7.75
N ASN A 69 -14.43 9.37 8.90
CA ASN A 69 -15.38 10.26 9.57
C ASN A 69 -15.70 11.51 8.72
N GLU A 70 -14.70 12.10 8.05
CA GLU A 70 -14.90 13.23 7.13
C GLU A 70 -15.83 12.83 5.97
N LEU A 71 -15.59 11.70 5.33
CA LEU A 71 -16.42 11.17 4.25
C LEU A 71 -17.83 10.85 4.73
N ASN A 72 -17.99 10.11 5.83
CA ASN A 72 -19.28 9.69 6.36
C ASN A 72 -20.15 10.85 6.85
N SER A 73 -19.55 11.95 7.27
CA SER A 73 -20.28 13.18 7.65
C SER A 73 -20.66 14.06 6.45
N GLY A 74 -20.21 13.73 5.23
CA GLY A 74 -20.36 14.59 4.06
C GLY A 74 -19.54 15.88 4.18
N GLY A 75 -18.40 15.81 4.84
CA GLY A 75 -17.50 16.93 5.07
C GLY A 75 -16.94 17.51 3.77
N LYS A 76 -16.57 18.78 3.80
CA LYS A 76 -16.05 19.53 2.64
C LYS A 76 -14.60 19.95 2.81
N LEU A 77 -13.87 19.28 3.71
CA LEU A 77 -12.45 19.58 3.94
C LEU A 77 -11.62 19.23 2.72
N CYS A 78 -11.89 18.08 2.10
CA CYS A 78 -11.10 17.53 1.02
C CYS A 78 -11.80 17.72 -0.33
N ASP A 79 -11.08 18.25 -1.32
CA ASP A 79 -11.49 18.23 -2.73
C ASP A 79 -11.00 16.96 -3.42
N LEU A 80 -9.78 16.55 -3.06
CA LEU A 80 -9.13 15.31 -3.48
C LEU A 80 -8.76 14.48 -2.25
N MET A 81 -8.88 13.18 -2.34
CA MET A 81 -8.46 12.25 -1.29
C MET A 81 -7.62 11.13 -1.89
N ILE A 82 -6.43 10.91 -1.34
CA ILE A 82 -5.70 9.67 -1.58
C ILE A 82 -6.07 8.74 -0.44
N GLY A 83 -6.97 7.80 -0.75
CA GLY A 83 -7.54 6.84 0.19
C GLY A 83 -6.98 5.45 0.00
N ASP A 84 -7.02 4.67 1.06
CA ASP A 84 -6.53 3.30 1.06
C ASP A 84 -7.33 2.39 0.11
N SER A 85 -6.69 1.32 -0.40
CA SER A 85 -7.30 0.37 -1.34
C SER A 85 -8.57 -0.28 -0.78
N GLN A 86 -8.61 -0.52 0.52
CA GLN A 86 -9.73 -1.17 1.18
C GLN A 86 -10.95 -0.26 1.37
N TRP A 87 -10.78 1.07 1.24
CA TRP A 87 -11.90 2.01 1.43
C TRP A 87 -12.80 2.14 0.20
N ILE A 88 -12.33 1.66 -0.96
CA ILE A 88 -13.00 1.90 -2.25
C ILE A 88 -14.45 1.39 -2.26
N GLY A 89 -14.72 0.24 -1.64
CA GLY A 89 -16.08 -0.33 -1.57
C GLY A 89 -17.05 0.57 -0.82
N GLY A 90 -16.70 0.94 0.41
CA GLY A 90 -17.51 1.83 1.23
C GLY A 90 -17.68 3.21 0.60
N ALA A 91 -16.60 3.78 0.05
CA ALA A 91 -16.64 5.09 -0.57
C ALA A 91 -17.50 5.13 -1.84
N ALA A 92 -17.46 4.08 -2.66
CA ALA A 92 -18.26 3.99 -3.88
C ALA A 92 -19.76 3.78 -3.58
N GLU A 93 -20.10 2.83 -2.69
CA GLU A 93 -21.49 2.50 -2.38
C GLU A 93 -22.21 3.63 -1.63
N ASN A 94 -21.49 4.34 -0.74
CA ASN A 94 -22.05 5.48 -0.02
C ASN A 94 -21.98 6.81 -0.82
N GLY A 95 -21.46 6.79 -2.04
CA GLY A 95 -21.40 7.96 -2.91
C GLY A 95 -20.43 9.05 -2.44
N HIS A 96 -19.37 8.66 -1.71
CA HIS A 96 -18.35 9.60 -1.24
C HIS A 96 -17.40 10.06 -2.34
N TYR A 97 -17.19 9.24 -3.36
CA TYR A 97 -16.31 9.52 -4.49
C TYR A 97 -17.11 9.77 -5.78
N VAL A 98 -16.56 10.58 -6.65
CA VAL A 98 -17.07 10.76 -8.01
C VAL A 98 -16.67 9.57 -8.86
N LYS A 99 -17.63 9.00 -9.64
CA LYS A 99 -17.30 7.98 -10.64
C LYS A 99 -16.56 8.64 -11.81
N LEU A 100 -15.42 8.11 -12.19
CA LEU A 100 -14.48 8.77 -13.10
C LEU A 100 -14.54 8.27 -14.56
N ASN A 101 -15.38 7.27 -14.88
CA ASN A 101 -15.42 6.67 -16.21
C ASN A 101 -15.60 7.70 -17.34
N ASP A 102 -16.66 8.54 -17.26
CA ASP A 102 -16.95 9.52 -18.31
C ASP A 102 -15.80 10.54 -18.46
N PHE A 103 -15.17 10.90 -17.33
CA PHE A 103 -14.02 11.79 -17.33
C PHE A 103 -12.79 11.13 -17.98
N PHE A 104 -12.52 9.89 -17.67
CA PHE A 104 -11.40 9.13 -18.27
C PHE A 104 -11.59 8.99 -19.79
N ASP A 105 -12.78 8.61 -20.23
CA ASP A 105 -13.11 8.48 -21.65
C ASP A 105 -12.96 9.81 -22.39
N ALA A 106 -13.49 10.89 -21.83
CA ALA A 106 -13.42 12.22 -22.42
C ALA A 106 -11.99 12.79 -22.52
N ASN A 107 -11.07 12.33 -21.66
CA ASN A 107 -9.69 12.81 -21.62
C ASN A 107 -8.66 11.79 -22.15
N GLY A 108 -9.11 10.63 -22.65
CA GLY A 108 -8.23 9.59 -23.20
C GLY A 108 -7.34 8.92 -22.13
N ILE A 109 -7.79 8.89 -20.88
CA ILE A 109 -7.11 8.21 -19.78
C ILE A 109 -7.57 6.74 -19.80
N SER A 110 -6.70 5.84 -20.23
CA SER A 110 -6.99 4.41 -20.25
C SER A 110 -6.49 3.75 -18.96
N MET A 111 -7.36 3.01 -18.26
CA MET A 111 -6.97 2.23 -17.10
C MET A 111 -6.06 1.04 -17.47
N ASP A 112 -6.07 0.58 -18.73
CA ASP A 112 -5.10 -0.40 -19.24
C ASP A 112 -3.65 0.12 -19.27
N ALA A 113 -3.47 1.43 -19.15
CA ALA A 113 -2.15 2.05 -19.04
C ALA A 113 -1.53 1.88 -17.64
N PHE A 114 -2.31 1.44 -16.66
CA PHE A 114 -1.84 1.22 -15.29
C PHE A 114 -1.59 -0.26 -15.00
N VAL A 115 -0.80 -0.54 -13.96
CA VAL A 115 -0.55 -1.91 -13.49
C VAL A 115 -1.88 -2.54 -13.06
N PRO A 116 -2.28 -3.69 -13.61
CA PRO A 116 -3.62 -4.25 -13.39
C PRO A 116 -3.99 -4.43 -11.92
N ALA A 117 -3.05 -4.87 -11.09
CA ALA A 117 -3.29 -5.04 -9.66
C ALA A 117 -3.66 -3.72 -8.96
N THR A 118 -3.08 -2.58 -9.40
CA THR A 118 -3.40 -1.26 -8.85
C THR A 118 -4.74 -0.74 -9.34
N VAL A 119 -5.15 -1.08 -10.55
CA VAL A 119 -6.48 -0.77 -11.07
C VAL A 119 -7.54 -1.50 -10.27
N THR A 120 -7.42 -2.83 -10.15
CA THR A 120 -8.35 -3.65 -9.37
C THR A 120 -8.30 -3.29 -7.88
N GLY A 121 -7.11 -3.07 -7.31
CA GLY A 121 -6.95 -2.76 -5.89
C GLY A 121 -7.48 -1.37 -5.51
N TYR A 122 -7.18 -0.34 -6.31
CA TYR A 122 -7.41 1.03 -5.87
C TYR A 122 -8.60 1.71 -6.53
N SER A 123 -9.00 1.29 -7.74
CA SER A 123 -9.93 2.06 -8.57
C SER A 123 -11.27 1.41 -8.80
N GLU A 124 -11.33 0.08 -8.86
CA GLU A 124 -12.54 -0.65 -9.26
C GLU A 124 -13.47 -0.96 -8.08
N TRP A 125 -14.74 -0.65 -8.28
CA TRP A 125 -15.79 -1.17 -7.43
C TRP A 125 -17.13 -1.31 -8.18
N PRO A 126 -17.84 -2.47 -8.11
CA PRO A 126 -17.35 -3.73 -7.53
C PRO A 126 -16.07 -4.24 -8.19
N LYS A 127 -15.26 -5.02 -7.46
CA LYS A 127 -13.99 -5.54 -7.99
C LYS A 127 -14.18 -6.30 -9.30
N ASN A 128 -13.20 -6.21 -10.20
CA ASN A 128 -13.21 -6.81 -11.53
C ASN A 128 -14.35 -6.28 -12.43
N THR A 129 -14.79 -5.04 -12.20
CA THR A 129 -15.73 -4.35 -13.08
C THR A 129 -15.11 -3.06 -13.61
N PRO A 130 -15.46 -2.61 -14.83
CA PRO A 130 -14.92 -1.38 -15.38
C PRO A 130 -15.63 -0.13 -14.79
N ASN A 131 -15.77 -0.08 -13.48
CA ASN A 131 -16.31 1.07 -12.76
C ASN A 131 -15.21 1.68 -11.90
N TYR A 132 -14.74 2.86 -12.27
CA TYR A 132 -13.57 3.49 -11.68
C TYR A 132 -13.95 4.68 -10.80
N TRP A 133 -13.47 4.67 -9.55
CA TRP A 133 -13.76 5.67 -8.53
C TRP A 133 -12.51 6.44 -8.08
N SER A 134 -11.36 6.01 -8.56
CA SER A 134 -10.07 6.68 -8.36
C SER A 134 -9.15 6.45 -9.53
N LEU A 135 -8.05 7.23 -9.59
CA LEU A 135 -6.88 6.91 -10.40
C LEU A 135 -5.82 6.26 -9.51
N PRO A 136 -5.15 5.17 -9.92
CA PRO A 136 -4.04 4.61 -9.16
C PRO A 136 -2.95 5.67 -8.94
N ALA A 137 -2.64 6.01 -7.69
CA ALA A 137 -1.75 7.12 -7.35
C ALA A 137 -0.41 6.67 -6.79
N PHE A 138 -0.45 5.67 -5.92
CA PHE A 138 0.71 5.20 -5.19
C PHE A 138 0.69 3.69 -5.06
N GLY A 139 1.59 3.01 -5.79
CA GLY A 139 1.78 1.57 -5.68
C GLY A 139 2.60 1.24 -4.45
N ASP A 140 2.14 0.29 -3.65
CA ASP A 140 2.91 -0.17 -2.49
C ASP A 140 2.66 -1.65 -2.24
N VAL A 141 3.55 -2.27 -1.49
CA VAL A 141 3.51 -3.70 -1.20
C VAL A 141 4.28 -3.97 0.08
N VAL A 142 3.80 -4.90 0.89
CA VAL A 142 4.61 -5.44 1.98
C VAL A 142 5.77 -6.24 1.39
N GLY A 143 6.95 -5.97 1.87
CA GLY A 143 8.16 -6.64 1.44
C GLY A 143 9.16 -6.79 2.57
N TRP A 144 10.28 -7.42 2.28
CA TRP A 144 11.32 -7.66 3.25
C TRP A 144 12.62 -6.96 2.85
N THR A 145 13.30 -6.43 3.86
CA THR A 145 14.68 -5.97 3.75
C THR A 145 15.58 -6.80 4.64
N TYR A 146 16.84 -6.89 4.29
CA TYR A 146 17.84 -7.60 5.09
C TYR A 146 19.16 -6.86 5.11
N ARG A 147 19.94 -7.06 6.14
CA ARG A 147 21.28 -6.50 6.29
C ARG A 147 22.28 -7.23 5.38
N LYS A 148 22.29 -6.84 4.11
CA LYS A 148 23.16 -7.39 3.08
C LYS A 148 24.63 -7.31 3.50
N ASP A 149 25.03 -6.19 4.10
CA ASP A 149 26.38 -5.98 4.62
C ASP A 149 26.77 -7.00 5.70
N TRP A 150 25.81 -7.51 6.49
CA TRP A 150 26.09 -8.60 7.44
C TRP A 150 26.17 -9.95 6.76
N PHE A 151 25.33 -10.21 5.77
CA PHE A 151 25.33 -11.47 5.01
C PHE A 151 26.63 -11.65 4.25
N GLU A 152 27.25 -10.57 3.78
CA GLU A 152 28.50 -10.57 3.02
C GLU A 152 29.76 -10.66 3.91
N ARG A 153 29.64 -10.65 5.26
CA ARG A 153 30.77 -10.84 6.16
C ARG A 153 31.23 -12.30 6.16
N PRO A 154 32.52 -12.58 5.82
CA PRO A 154 32.99 -13.96 5.70
C PRO A 154 32.80 -14.82 6.96
N GLU A 155 33.00 -14.23 8.14
CA GLU A 155 32.84 -14.92 9.43
C GLU A 155 31.38 -15.23 9.74
N ILE A 156 30.43 -14.37 9.37
CA ILE A 156 29.00 -14.58 9.55
C ILE A 156 28.52 -15.65 8.56
N ALA A 157 28.89 -15.52 7.29
CA ALA A 157 28.53 -16.48 6.24
C ALA A 157 29.08 -17.89 6.53
N ALA A 158 30.32 -17.99 7.01
CA ALA A 158 30.92 -19.28 7.40
C ALA A 158 30.17 -19.91 8.58
N ALA A 159 29.86 -19.15 9.62
CA ALA A 159 29.12 -19.62 10.78
C ALA A 159 27.68 -20.08 10.43
N PHE A 160 27.02 -19.36 9.52
CA PHE A 160 25.70 -19.77 9.01
C PHE A 160 25.79 -21.08 8.22
N LYS A 161 26.77 -21.20 7.32
CA LYS A 161 27.01 -22.42 6.52
C LYS A 161 27.34 -23.62 7.38
N GLU A 162 28.12 -23.42 8.43
CA GLU A 162 28.43 -24.50 9.41
C GLU A 162 27.16 -25.00 10.11
N LYS A 163 26.25 -24.07 10.50
CA LYS A 163 25.02 -24.40 11.23
C LYS A 163 23.92 -25.02 10.33
N TYR A 164 23.73 -24.48 9.12
CA TYR A 164 22.60 -24.85 8.26
C TYR A 164 22.98 -25.63 7.00
N GLY A 165 24.28 -25.84 6.72
CA GLY A 165 24.76 -26.60 5.56
C GLY A 165 24.56 -25.91 4.20
N ARG A 166 24.17 -24.61 4.17
CA ARG A 166 23.93 -23.82 2.97
C ARG A 166 24.50 -22.42 3.11
N ASP A 167 24.65 -21.74 1.98
CA ASP A 167 25.15 -20.36 2.00
C ASP A 167 24.13 -19.38 2.59
N LEU A 168 24.61 -18.31 3.24
CA LEU A 168 23.81 -17.20 3.73
C LEU A 168 23.50 -16.26 2.57
N VAL A 169 22.32 -16.37 2.01
CA VAL A 169 21.80 -15.57 0.90
C VAL A 169 20.39 -15.09 1.21
N ALA A 170 19.85 -14.16 0.41
CA ALA A 170 18.46 -13.75 0.51
C ALA A 170 17.52 -14.96 0.49
N PRO A 171 16.59 -15.11 1.44
CA PRO A 171 15.73 -16.28 1.55
C PRO A 171 14.73 -16.37 0.40
N ALA A 172 14.60 -17.54 -0.21
CA ALA A 172 13.62 -17.83 -1.24
C ALA A 172 12.28 -18.33 -0.68
N THR A 173 12.32 -18.91 0.53
CA THR A 173 11.15 -19.48 1.22
C THR A 173 11.03 -18.93 2.64
N PHE A 174 9.81 -18.96 3.19
CA PHE A 174 9.59 -18.57 4.59
C PHE A 174 10.35 -19.46 5.58
N ALA A 175 10.58 -20.75 5.25
CA ALA A 175 11.42 -21.61 6.07
C ALA A 175 12.87 -21.10 6.13
N GLU A 176 13.44 -20.72 4.98
CA GLU A 176 14.79 -20.14 4.94
C GLU A 176 14.85 -18.78 5.65
N LEU A 177 13.80 -17.95 5.55
CA LEU A 177 13.70 -16.69 6.26
C LEU A 177 13.75 -16.91 7.78
N LYS A 178 13.01 -17.91 8.28
CA LYS A 178 13.00 -18.27 9.70
C LYS A 178 14.37 -18.77 10.17
N ASP A 179 15.05 -19.65 9.40
CA ASP A 179 16.40 -20.10 9.72
C ASP A 179 17.38 -18.93 9.86
N ILE A 180 17.28 -17.95 8.96
CA ILE A 180 18.11 -16.74 8.99
C ILE A 180 17.77 -15.88 10.22
N ALA A 181 16.49 -15.70 10.51
CA ALA A 181 16.06 -14.96 11.69
C ALA A 181 16.57 -15.62 12.99
N GLU A 182 16.41 -16.94 13.12
CA GLU A 182 16.94 -17.71 14.26
C GLU A 182 18.48 -17.66 14.37
N PHE A 183 19.17 -17.58 13.24
CA PHE A 183 20.62 -17.47 13.24
C PHE A 183 21.10 -16.11 13.81
N PHE A 184 20.41 -15.04 13.50
CA PHE A 184 20.78 -13.70 13.99
C PHE A 184 20.26 -13.41 15.39
N GLN A 185 19.29 -14.16 15.91
CA GLN A 185 18.67 -13.93 17.20
C GLN A 185 19.67 -13.98 18.36
N GLY A 186 19.85 -12.87 19.05
CA GLY A 186 20.75 -12.74 20.19
C GLY A 186 22.24 -12.75 19.82
N ARG A 187 22.58 -12.67 18.54
CA ARG A 187 23.97 -12.61 18.08
C ARG A 187 24.58 -11.24 18.38
N GLU A 188 25.84 -11.22 18.75
CA GLU A 188 26.60 -9.98 18.89
C GLU A 188 27.24 -9.61 17.54
N ILE A 189 26.94 -8.39 17.05
CA ILE A 189 27.54 -7.80 15.85
C ILE A 189 27.99 -6.38 16.19
N ASP A 190 29.25 -6.08 15.94
CA ASP A 190 29.86 -4.78 16.22
C ASP A 190 29.64 -4.28 17.68
N GLY A 191 29.67 -5.22 18.64
CA GLY A 191 29.48 -4.93 20.07
C GLY A 191 28.04 -4.69 20.48
N LYS A 192 27.06 -5.00 19.61
CA LYS A 192 25.63 -4.90 19.91
C LYS A 192 24.95 -6.23 19.75
N VAL A 193 24.02 -6.54 20.66
CA VAL A 193 23.13 -7.68 20.50
C VAL A 193 22.09 -7.34 19.42
N VAL A 194 21.96 -8.19 18.42
CA VAL A 194 20.99 -8.04 17.35
C VAL A 194 19.92 -9.15 17.41
N TYR A 195 18.79 -8.89 16.75
CA TYR A 195 17.66 -9.81 16.71
C TYR A 195 17.37 -10.24 15.27
N GLY A 196 16.65 -11.35 15.13
CA GLY A 196 16.41 -11.98 13.85
C GLY A 196 15.57 -11.13 12.92
N ALA A 197 14.41 -10.67 13.40
CA ALA A 197 13.46 -9.97 12.55
C ALA A 197 12.67 -8.89 13.32
N SER A 198 12.23 -7.87 12.58
CA SER A 198 11.13 -6.99 12.94
C SER A 198 9.94 -7.33 12.06
N ILE A 199 8.80 -7.62 12.67
CA ILE A 199 7.53 -7.94 12.01
C ILE A 199 6.41 -7.14 12.65
N TYR A 200 5.27 -7.02 11.98
CA TYR A 200 4.11 -6.29 12.51
C TYR A 200 3.41 -7.05 13.63
N THR A 201 3.19 -6.39 14.75
CA THR A 201 2.53 -6.94 15.95
C THR A 201 1.51 -5.99 16.54
N GLU A 202 1.49 -4.74 16.08
CA GLU A 202 0.59 -3.69 16.55
C GLU A 202 -0.87 -4.07 16.26
N ARG A 203 -1.75 -3.90 17.28
CA ARG A 203 -3.15 -4.33 17.21
C ARG A 203 -4.06 -3.35 16.49
N GLY A 204 -3.75 -2.07 16.57
CA GLY A 204 -4.53 -1.01 15.91
C GLY A 204 -4.06 -0.80 14.47
N SER A 205 -4.52 0.23 13.81
CA SER A 205 -3.96 0.79 12.57
C SER A 205 -3.52 -0.23 11.49
N GLU A 206 -4.16 -1.41 11.42
CA GLU A 206 -3.90 -2.50 10.44
C GLU A 206 -2.65 -3.36 10.70
N GLY A 207 -1.73 -2.94 11.55
CA GLY A 207 -0.39 -3.50 11.66
C GLY A 207 -0.34 -5.03 11.61
N ILE A 208 -0.81 -5.72 12.65
CA ILE A 208 -0.73 -7.17 12.72
C ILE A 208 -1.51 -7.87 11.58
N THR A 209 -2.62 -7.28 11.15
CA THR A 209 -3.43 -7.85 10.06
C THR A 209 -2.62 -7.90 8.77
N MET A 210 -2.01 -6.79 8.37
CA MET A 210 -1.23 -6.72 7.12
C MET A 210 -0.02 -7.66 7.16
N GLY A 211 0.67 -7.74 8.31
CA GLY A 211 1.80 -8.63 8.47
C GLY A 211 1.43 -10.12 8.42
N VAL A 212 0.37 -10.51 9.11
CA VAL A 212 -0.11 -11.90 9.09
C VAL A 212 -0.64 -12.27 7.71
N MET A 213 -1.47 -11.42 7.09
CA MET A 213 -2.05 -11.69 5.78
C MET A 213 -0.98 -11.84 4.70
N ASP A 214 0.11 -11.07 4.76
CA ASP A 214 1.26 -11.20 3.87
C ASP A 214 1.84 -12.64 3.86
N VAL A 215 1.90 -13.27 5.03
CA VAL A 215 2.33 -14.67 5.16
C VAL A 215 1.22 -15.64 4.73
N LEU A 216 -0.01 -15.43 5.22
CA LEU A 216 -1.12 -16.35 4.98
C LEU A 216 -1.41 -16.57 3.50
N TYR A 217 -1.31 -15.53 2.66
CA TYR A 217 -1.51 -15.68 1.22
C TYR A 217 -0.56 -16.69 0.58
N SER A 218 0.71 -16.68 0.99
CA SER A 218 1.71 -17.63 0.50
C SER A 218 1.54 -19.03 1.09
N PHE A 219 0.77 -19.18 2.17
CA PHE A 219 0.41 -20.46 2.77
C PHE A 219 -0.93 -21.02 2.25
N GLY A 220 -1.53 -20.37 1.25
CA GLY A 220 -2.74 -20.85 0.57
C GLY A 220 -4.05 -20.35 1.17
N PHE A 221 -4.02 -19.31 2.00
CA PHE A 221 -5.23 -18.64 2.49
C PHE A 221 -6.08 -18.12 1.33
N LYS A 222 -7.39 -18.27 1.46
CA LYS A 222 -8.41 -17.64 0.63
C LYS A 222 -9.49 -17.06 1.52
N TYR A 223 -10.14 -16.00 1.07
CA TYR A 223 -11.23 -15.39 1.81
C TYR A 223 -12.48 -16.27 1.84
N ASP A 224 -12.82 -16.87 0.69
CA ASP A 224 -14.01 -17.64 0.51
C ASP A 224 -13.88 -18.71 -0.58
N ASN A 225 -14.93 -19.44 -0.80
CA ASN A 225 -15.10 -20.36 -1.90
C ASN A 225 -15.22 -19.58 -3.23
N PRO A 226 -14.35 -19.82 -4.21
CA PRO A 226 -14.41 -19.14 -5.51
C PRO A 226 -15.74 -19.32 -6.25
N ASP A 227 -16.47 -20.42 -5.97
CA ASP A 227 -17.75 -20.75 -6.61
C ASP A 227 -18.96 -20.25 -5.79
N LYS A 228 -18.73 -19.77 -4.57
CA LYS A 228 -19.79 -19.31 -3.66
C LYS A 228 -19.27 -18.17 -2.77
N PRO A 229 -19.46 -16.91 -3.20
CA PRO A 229 -19.03 -15.75 -2.43
C PRO A 229 -19.48 -15.80 -0.96
N TYR A 230 -18.60 -15.35 -0.07
CA TYR A 230 -18.78 -15.32 1.38
C TYR A 230 -18.89 -16.69 2.08
N ASP A 231 -18.73 -17.84 1.37
CA ASP A 231 -18.60 -19.16 1.99
C ASP A 231 -17.15 -19.38 2.47
N MET A 232 -16.86 -18.93 3.68
CA MET A 232 -15.52 -18.80 4.24
C MET A 232 -14.98 -20.07 4.89
N GLN A 233 -15.88 -20.98 5.30
CA GLN A 233 -15.51 -22.19 6.02
C GLN A 233 -14.61 -23.13 5.18
N GLY A 234 -13.46 -23.51 5.69
CA GLY A 234 -12.47 -24.34 4.99
C GLY A 234 -11.56 -23.55 4.04
N PHE A 235 -11.74 -22.24 3.92
CA PHE A 235 -10.90 -21.31 3.15
C PHE A 235 -10.12 -20.35 4.07
N VAL A 236 -10.80 -19.55 4.87
CA VAL A 236 -10.19 -18.70 5.90
C VAL A 236 -9.48 -19.54 6.95
N ASN A 237 -10.07 -20.64 7.38
CA ASN A 237 -9.53 -21.55 8.38
C ASN A 237 -8.99 -22.87 7.77
N SER A 238 -8.47 -22.80 6.54
CA SER A 238 -7.85 -23.96 5.88
C SER A 238 -6.59 -24.41 6.63
N PRO A 239 -6.18 -25.67 6.47
CA PRO A 239 -4.93 -26.18 7.08
C PRO A 239 -3.71 -25.34 6.69
N GLY A 240 -3.68 -24.79 5.46
CA GLY A 240 -2.61 -23.88 5.03
C GLY A 240 -2.64 -22.56 5.80
N ALA A 241 -3.81 -21.94 5.95
CA ALA A 241 -3.97 -20.71 6.73
C ALA A 241 -3.56 -20.93 8.21
N VAL A 242 -3.95 -22.05 8.81
CA VAL A 242 -3.53 -22.42 10.17
C VAL A 242 -2.01 -22.51 10.27
N ALA A 243 -1.37 -23.24 9.36
CA ALA A 243 0.09 -23.35 9.33
C ALA A 243 0.80 -22.00 9.12
N GLY A 244 0.22 -21.12 8.30
CA GLY A 244 0.73 -19.75 8.11
C GLY A 244 0.66 -18.90 9.37
N LEU A 245 -0.46 -18.95 10.09
CA LEU A 245 -0.63 -18.24 11.35
C LEU A 245 0.27 -18.79 12.46
N GLU A 246 0.46 -20.11 12.52
CA GLU A 246 1.44 -20.76 13.40
C GLU A 246 2.88 -20.34 13.07
N PHE A 247 3.21 -20.25 11.78
CA PHE A 247 4.50 -19.75 11.32
C PHE A 247 4.77 -18.31 11.79
N TYR A 248 3.77 -17.42 11.62
CA TYR A 248 3.92 -16.02 12.03
C TYR A 248 4.16 -15.91 13.55
N LYS A 249 3.39 -16.67 14.33
CA LYS A 249 3.61 -16.74 15.78
C LYS A 249 4.99 -17.30 16.12
N ALA A 250 5.43 -18.37 15.46
CA ALA A 250 6.75 -18.95 15.69
C ALA A 250 7.87 -17.92 15.37
N LEU A 251 7.72 -17.11 14.34
CA LEU A 251 8.66 -16.04 14.02
C LEU A 251 8.65 -14.92 15.08
N TYR A 252 7.48 -14.57 15.59
CA TYR A 252 7.34 -13.63 16.71
C TYR A 252 8.05 -14.16 17.97
N ASP A 253 7.75 -15.39 18.37
CA ASP A 253 8.25 -15.98 19.61
C ASP A 253 9.77 -16.20 19.60
N CYS A 254 10.34 -16.61 18.45
CA CYS A 254 11.76 -16.93 18.37
C CYS A 254 12.65 -15.72 18.14
N CYS A 255 12.20 -14.73 17.36
CA CYS A 255 13.14 -14.00 16.52
C CYS A 255 12.95 -12.48 16.56
N THR A 256 11.98 -11.98 17.35
CA THR A 256 11.79 -10.55 17.55
C THR A 256 12.59 -10.01 18.74
N ALA A 257 12.76 -8.70 18.78
CA ALA A 257 13.39 -8.02 19.91
C ALA A 257 12.47 -8.03 21.15
N PRO A 258 13.02 -8.00 22.38
CA PRO A 258 12.23 -7.77 23.58
C PRO A 258 11.42 -6.48 23.46
N GLY A 259 10.11 -6.56 23.78
CA GLY A 259 9.20 -5.40 23.70
C GLY A 259 8.57 -5.19 22.32
N ALA A 260 8.76 -6.09 21.36
CA ALA A 260 8.17 -6.01 20.03
C ALA A 260 6.67 -6.35 19.96
N SER A 261 5.92 -6.17 21.07
CA SER A 261 4.48 -6.50 21.12
C SER A 261 3.57 -5.45 20.48
N ASN A 262 4.13 -4.32 20.06
CA ASN A 262 3.39 -3.21 19.42
C ASN A 262 4.24 -2.58 18.31
N THR A 263 4.81 -3.41 17.44
CA THR A 263 5.63 -2.97 16.30
C THR A 263 4.76 -2.76 15.07
N TYR A 264 4.89 -1.60 14.46
CA TYR A 264 4.33 -1.30 13.14
C TYR A 264 5.40 -0.60 12.28
N MET A 265 4.99 0.24 11.34
CA MET A 265 5.90 0.84 10.36
C MET A 265 7.05 1.62 11.00
N GLY A 266 6.74 2.53 11.94
CA GLY A 266 7.73 3.41 12.57
C GLY A 266 8.74 2.65 13.41
N GLU A 267 8.28 1.79 14.31
CA GLU A 267 9.13 0.98 15.18
C GLU A 267 10.02 0.03 14.35
N GLY A 268 9.46 -0.53 13.26
CA GLY A 268 10.22 -1.37 12.33
C GLY A 268 11.33 -0.58 11.63
N ILE A 269 11.04 0.62 11.13
CA ILE A 269 12.03 1.53 10.51
C ILE A 269 13.16 1.81 11.50
N ASP A 270 12.84 2.19 12.73
CA ASP A 270 13.80 2.55 13.76
C ASP A 270 14.67 1.35 14.16
N ALA A 271 14.07 0.17 14.34
CA ALA A 271 14.80 -1.06 14.65
C ALA A 271 15.79 -1.42 13.54
N TYR A 272 15.42 -1.26 12.28
CA TYR A 272 16.28 -1.55 11.16
C TYR A 272 17.42 -0.51 11.02
N LYS A 273 17.09 0.77 11.00
CA LYS A 273 18.07 1.87 10.88
C LYS A 273 19.07 1.92 12.04
N SER A 274 18.64 1.55 13.25
CA SER A 274 19.57 1.45 14.40
C SER A 274 20.48 0.22 14.37
N GLY A 275 20.28 -0.70 13.42
CA GLY A 275 21.02 -1.96 13.33
C GLY A 275 20.63 -2.95 14.41
N GLN A 276 19.37 -2.92 14.86
CA GLN A 276 18.88 -3.83 15.89
C GLN A 276 18.44 -5.17 15.32
N VAL A 277 18.03 -5.23 14.05
CA VAL A 277 17.48 -6.43 13.41
C VAL A 277 18.17 -6.77 12.11
N ALA A 278 18.27 -8.07 11.79
CA ALA A 278 18.84 -8.58 10.54
C ALA A 278 17.86 -8.52 9.37
N LEU A 279 16.59 -8.76 9.65
CA LEU A 279 15.49 -8.79 8.68
C LEU A 279 14.40 -7.82 9.14
N GLN A 280 13.72 -7.20 8.19
CA GLN A 280 12.57 -6.35 8.48
C GLN A 280 11.47 -6.58 7.45
N MET A 281 10.23 -6.82 7.94
CA MET A 281 9.02 -6.71 7.17
C MET A 281 8.53 -5.27 7.24
N ASN A 282 8.28 -4.64 6.09
CA ASN A 282 7.65 -3.32 6.02
C ASN A 282 7.10 -3.06 4.61
N PHE A 283 6.32 -2.03 4.45
CA PHE A 283 5.89 -1.57 3.13
C PHE A 283 7.06 -0.95 2.34
N ALA A 284 7.01 -1.09 1.01
CA ALA A 284 8.07 -0.65 0.10
C ALA A 284 8.31 0.87 0.14
N PHE A 285 7.32 1.68 0.56
CA PHE A 285 7.51 3.12 0.71
C PHE A 285 8.69 3.49 1.63
N THR A 286 9.15 2.57 2.50
CA THR A 286 10.29 2.78 3.41
C THR A 286 11.63 2.65 2.69
N TRP A 287 11.69 1.97 1.55
CA TRP A 287 12.93 1.61 0.87
C TRP A 287 13.75 2.81 0.39
N PRO A 288 13.16 3.88 -0.20
CA PRO A 288 13.91 5.08 -0.53
C PRO A 288 14.62 5.69 0.69
N GLY A 289 13.96 5.70 1.84
CA GLY A 289 14.51 6.20 3.09
C GLY A 289 15.66 5.36 3.66
N PHE A 290 15.76 4.08 3.30
CA PHE A 290 16.90 3.24 3.66
C PHE A 290 18.12 3.53 2.79
N GLU A 291 17.95 3.79 1.50
CA GLU A 291 19.08 4.06 0.60
C GLU A 291 19.87 5.30 0.97
N VAL A 292 19.23 6.31 1.54
CA VAL A 292 19.88 7.57 1.96
C VAL A 292 20.31 7.57 3.44
N ASP A 293 19.95 6.54 4.21
CA ASP A 293 20.31 6.45 5.62
C ASP A 293 21.81 6.08 5.80
N PRO A 294 22.56 6.78 6.66
CA PRO A 294 24.00 6.54 6.82
C PRO A 294 24.34 5.17 7.41
N ASN A 295 23.41 4.55 8.15
CA ASN A 295 23.66 3.27 8.82
C ASN A 295 23.36 2.07 7.93
N VAL A 296 22.29 2.15 7.12
CA VAL A 296 21.78 1.02 6.34
C VAL A 296 21.77 1.27 4.83
N GLY A 297 22.02 2.49 4.37
CA GLY A 297 22.08 2.85 2.95
C GLY A 297 23.41 2.53 2.28
N GLY A 298 23.54 2.97 1.02
CA GLY A 298 24.79 2.80 0.25
C GLY A 298 25.11 1.34 -0.07
N GLY A 299 24.10 0.52 -0.33
CA GLY A 299 24.25 -0.90 -0.68
C GLY A 299 24.33 -1.86 0.50
N LYS A 300 24.13 -1.39 1.74
CA LYS A 300 24.10 -2.24 2.94
C LYS A 300 22.77 -2.97 3.12
N THR A 301 21.70 -2.44 2.54
CA THR A 301 20.38 -3.07 2.53
C THR A 301 20.20 -3.93 1.28
N GLY A 302 19.66 -5.13 1.45
CA GLY A 302 19.13 -5.94 0.38
C GLY A 302 17.59 -5.95 0.45
N TYR A 303 16.96 -6.00 -0.71
CA TYR A 303 15.51 -6.05 -0.88
C TYR A 303 15.13 -7.40 -1.44
N LEU A 304 14.04 -7.99 -0.98
CA LEU A 304 13.60 -9.28 -1.49
C LEU A 304 12.09 -9.32 -1.70
N VAL A 305 11.70 -9.99 -2.76
CA VAL A 305 10.31 -10.37 -3.01
C VAL A 305 9.86 -11.29 -1.89
N ASN A 306 8.61 -11.19 -1.47
CA ASN A 306 8.09 -12.00 -0.38
C ASN A 306 8.43 -13.50 -0.59
N PRO A 307 8.93 -14.22 0.45
CA PRO A 307 9.32 -15.62 0.30
C PRO A 307 8.16 -16.54 -0.08
N ALA A 308 8.47 -17.68 -0.71
CA ALA A 308 7.47 -18.67 -1.03
C ALA A 308 7.03 -19.44 0.22
N GLY A 309 5.76 -19.78 0.28
CA GLY A 309 5.17 -20.70 1.25
C GLY A 309 5.53 -22.17 0.96
N PRO A 310 5.03 -23.10 1.79
CA PRO A 310 5.37 -24.54 1.70
C PRO A 310 4.98 -25.20 0.38
N ASN A 311 3.95 -24.67 -0.29
CA ASN A 311 3.46 -25.19 -1.58
C ASN A 311 4.15 -24.54 -2.78
N GLY A 312 5.16 -23.70 -2.56
CA GLY A 312 5.83 -22.92 -3.61
C GLY A 312 5.05 -21.68 -4.07
N GLU A 313 3.87 -21.44 -3.53
CA GLU A 313 3.10 -20.23 -3.80
C GLU A 313 3.79 -19.02 -3.14
N ARG A 314 3.73 -17.89 -3.83
CA ARG A 314 4.35 -16.64 -3.39
C ARG A 314 3.40 -15.50 -3.64
N PHE A 315 3.02 -14.83 -2.58
CA PHE A 315 2.17 -13.63 -2.63
C PHE A 315 2.69 -12.57 -1.67
N ALA A 316 2.30 -11.34 -1.87
CA ALA A 316 2.59 -10.22 -0.99
C ALA A 316 1.31 -9.43 -0.72
N GLN A 317 1.21 -8.83 0.47
CA GLN A 317 0.10 -7.94 0.80
C GLN A 317 0.22 -6.66 -0.02
N LEU A 318 -0.82 -6.34 -0.80
CA LEU A 318 -0.94 -5.07 -1.48
C LEU A 318 -1.07 -3.96 -0.42
N GLY A 319 -0.31 -2.91 -0.60
CA GLY A 319 -0.54 -1.60 -0.01
C GLY A 319 -0.88 -0.61 -1.11
N GLY A 320 -0.78 0.67 -0.79
CA GLY A 320 -0.94 1.73 -1.77
C GLY A 320 -2.38 2.20 -1.93
N GLN A 321 -2.55 3.18 -2.83
CA GLN A 321 -3.72 4.05 -2.75
C GLN A 321 -4.08 4.65 -4.09
N GLY A 322 -5.37 4.96 -4.22
CA GLY A 322 -5.93 5.71 -5.34
C GLY A 322 -6.26 7.15 -4.97
N ILE A 323 -6.12 8.05 -5.94
CA ILE A 323 -6.58 9.43 -5.81
C ILE A 323 -8.00 9.56 -6.35
N SER A 324 -8.91 10.07 -5.53
CA SER A 324 -10.32 10.25 -5.83
C SER A 324 -10.73 11.71 -5.75
N VAL A 325 -11.75 12.10 -6.52
CA VAL A 325 -12.47 13.35 -6.31
C VAL A 325 -13.57 13.13 -5.29
N VAL A 326 -13.57 13.92 -4.22
CA VAL A 326 -14.60 13.84 -3.18
C VAL A 326 -15.91 14.42 -3.72
N SER A 327 -17.01 13.65 -3.61
CA SER A 327 -18.31 14.03 -4.20
C SER A 327 -18.91 15.29 -3.57
N TYR A 328 -18.52 15.64 -2.35
CA TYR A 328 -18.97 16.81 -1.61
C TYR A 328 -18.21 18.09 -1.94
N SER A 329 -17.09 17.99 -2.68
CA SER A 329 -16.34 19.16 -3.16
C SER A 329 -17.19 20.04 -4.07
N GLU A 330 -17.04 21.34 -3.91
CA GLU A 330 -17.61 22.37 -4.80
C GLU A 330 -16.67 22.72 -5.97
N LYS A 331 -15.44 22.16 -5.97
CA LYS A 331 -14.36 22.44 -6.93
C LYS A 331 -14.00 21.22 -7.79
N LYS A 332 -15.00 20.41 -8.13
CA LYS A 332 -14.79 19.12 -8.84
C LYS A 332 -14.05 19.27 -10.16
N ASP A 333 -14.31 20.33 -10.93
CA ASP A 333 -13.68 20.54 -12.22
C ASP A 333 -12.16 20.75 -12.06
N ALA A 334 -11.74 21.59 -11.11
CA ALA A 334 -10.32 21.80 -10.82
C ALA A 334 -9.67 20.54 -10.21
N ALA A 335 -10.38 19.77 -9.38
CA ALA A 335 -9.92 18.48 -8.86
C ALA A 335 -9.71 17.44 -9.97
N LEU A 336 -10.59 17.40 -10.97
CA LEU A 336 -10.43 16.55 -12.16
C LEU A 336 -9.24 17.00 -13.03
N GLU A 337 -8.95 18.29 -13.12
CA GLU A 337 -7.74 18.79 -13.79
C GLU A 337 -6.47 18.29 -13.09
N TYR A 338 -6.46 18.23 -11.75
CA TYR A 338 -5.35 17.65 -11.01
C TYR A 338 -5.16 16.16 -11.32
N ILE A 339 -6.23 15.37 -11.36
CA ILE A 339 -6.18 13.95 -11.75
C ILE A 339 -5.63 13.79 -13.17
N LYS A 340 -6.08 14.62 -14.11
CA LYS A 340 -5.60 14.60 -15.49
C LYS A 340 -4.10 14.91 -15.59
N TRP A 341 -3.63 15.93 -14.87
CA TRP A 341 -2.22 16.27 -14.79
C TRP A 341 -1.42 15.12 -14.18
N PHE A 342 -1.88 14.56 -13.06
CA PHE A 342 -1.20 13.46 -12.36
C PHE A 342 -1.11 12.17 -13.20
N ALA A 343 -2.09 11.90 -14.06
CA ALA A 343 -2.13 10.75 -14.96
C ALA A 343 -1.09 10.81 -16.10
N THR A 344 -0.41 11.95 -16.31
CA THR A 344 0.52 12.09 -17.44
C THR A 344 1.82 11.30 -17.22
N PRO A 345 2.41 10.68 -18.28
CA PRO A 345 3.66 9.91 -18.15
C PRO A 345 4.83 10.73 -17.58
N GLU A 346 4.94 12.00 -17.95
CA GLU A 346 5.98 12.90 -17.45
C GLU A 346 5.87 13.08 -15.92
N VAL A 347 4.66 13.37 -15.42
CA VAL A 347 4.41 13.55 -14.00
C VAL A 347 4.64 12.25 -13.23
N GLN A 348 4.18 11.13 -13.76
CA GLN A 348 4.37 9.82 -13.15
C GLN A 348 5.87 9.39 -13.11
N ALA A 349 6.65 9.72 -14.14
CA ALA A 349 8.09 9.50 -14.12
C ALA A 349 8.80 10.40 -13.09
N ASN A 350 8.37 11.65 -12.94
CA ASN A 350 8.90 12.54 -11.91
C ASN A 350 8.45 12.11 -10.51
N TRP A 351 7.24 11.57 -10.39
CA TRP A 351 6.71 10.96 -9.17
C TRP A 351 7.63 9.84 -8.66
N TRP A 352 7.99 8.89 -9.51
CA TRP A 352 8.95 7.84 -9.17
C TRP A 352 10.31 8.39 -8.72
N LYS A 353 10.85 9.38 -9.43
CA LYS A 353 12.14 10.02 -9.07
C LYS A 353 12.10 10.74 -7.73
N ALA A 354 10.94 11.26 -7.34
CA ALA A 354 10.74 11.95 -6.09
C ALA A 354 10.54 11.01 -4.88
N GLY A 355 10.51 9.69 -5.10
CA GLY A 355 10.27 8.69 -4.05
C GLY A 355 8.82 8.25 -3.94
N GLY A 356 7.95 8.64 -4.89
CA GLY A 356 6.65 8.04 -5.10
C GLY A 356 6.75 6.71 -5.84
N PHE A 357 5.73 5.90 -5.76
CA PHE A 357 5.69 4.60 -6.43
C PHE A 357 4.63 4.63 -7.52
N SER A 358 5.08 4.91 -8.77
CA SER A 358 4.18 5.04 -9.92
C SER A 358 3.48 3.72 -10.22
N CYS A 359 2.18 3.83 -10.54
CA CYS A 359 1.36 2.73 -11.02
C CYS A 359 1.26 2.68 -12.54
N LEU A 360 1.86 3.64 -13.27
CA LEU A 360 1.76 3.75 -14.72
C LEU A 360 2.72 2.80 -15.42
N ARG A 361 2.22 1.92 -16.28
CA ARG A 361 3.02 0.92 -17.01
C ARG A 361 4.13 1.55 -17.83
N ALA A 362 3.89 2.67 -18.50
CA ALA A 362 4.91 3.38 -19.27
C ALA A 362 6.13 3.82 -18.43
N VAL A 363 5.98 3.93 -17.11
CA VAL A 363 7.09 4.21 -16.18
C VAL A 363 7.73 2.92 -15.69
N VAL A 364 6.92 1.99 -15.16
CA VAL A 364 7.45 0.79 -14.50
C VAL A 364 7.92 -0.30 -15.49
N GLU A 365 7.45 -0.26 -16.73
CA GLU A 365 7.89 -1.16 -17.82
C GLU A 365 8.99 -0.51 -18.69
N ASP A 366 9.46 0.70 -18.36
CA ASP A 366 10.61 1.30 -19.04
C ASP A 366 11.85 0.40 -18.85
N PRO A 367 12.62 0.11 -19.91
CA PRO A 367 13.82 -0.74 -19.82
C PRO A 367 14.86 -0.30 -18.80
N GLY A 368 14.89 0.99 -18.47
CA GLY A 368 15.78 1.57 -17.46
C GLY A 368 15.24 1.48 -16.03
N PHE A 369 13.94 1.15 -15.84
CA PHE A 369 13.30 1.19 -14.54
C PHE A 369 13.97 0.25 -13.52
N ALA A 370 14.19 -1.00 -13.87
CA ALA A 370 14.75 -2.02 -12.99
C ALA A 370 16.13 -1.65 -12.40
N SER A 371 16.88 -0.81 -13.12
CA SER A 371 18.20 -0.30 -12.68
C SER A 371 18.16 1.12 -12.11
N SER A 372 17.00 1.75 -12.06
CA SER A 372 16.86 3.15 -11.63
C SER A 372 17.06 3.34 -10.13
N GLN A 373 16.75 2.32 -9.34
CA GLN A 373 16.93 2.25 -7.90
C GLN A 373 17.31 0.82 -7.48
N PRO A 374 18.05 0.62 -6.38
CA PRO A 374 18.43 -0.72 -5.91
C PRO A 374 17.25 -1.67 -5.63
N TYR A 375 16.08 -1.11 -5.32
CA TYR A 375 14.85 -1.84 -5.01
C TYR A 375 13.86 -1.94 -6.18
N ALA A 376 14.13 -1.29 -7.32
CA ALA A 376 13.14 -1.16 -8.39
C ALA A 376 12.70 -2.50 -8.98
N GLN A 377 13.64 -3.43 -9.23
CA GLN A 377 13.29 -4.76 -9.71
C GLN A 377 12.49 -5.55 -8.68
N THR A 378 12.89 -5.48 -7.39
CA THR A 378 12.15 -6.15 -6.31
C THR A 378 10.73 -5.61 -6.17
N PHE A 379 10.54 -4.30 -6.32
CA PHE A 379 9.22 -3.68 -6.33
C PHE A 379 8.36 -4.22 -7.47
N LEU A 380 8.88 -4.26 -8.70
CA LEU A 380 8.16 -4.82 -9.86
C LEU A 380 7.73 -6.27 -9.65
N ASP A 381 8.68 -7.11 -9.22
CA ASP A 381 8.43 -8.52 -9.00
C ASP A 381 7.40 -8.74 -7.88
N SER A 382 7.43 -7.89 -6.84
CA SER A 382 6.48 -7.94 -5.74
C SER A 382 5.08 -7.49 -6.18
N MET A 383 4.96 -6.43 -6.97
CA MET A 383 3.67 -5.96 -7.50
C MET A 383 2.99 -6.98 -8.44
N ALA A 384 3.75 -7.90 -9.02
CA ALA A 384 3.21 -8.96 -9.86
C ALA A 384 2.50 -10.09 -9.08
N ILE A 385 2.70 -10.17 -7.76
CA ILE A 385 2.21 -11.26 -6.91
C ILE A 385 1.32 -10.77 -5.77
N VAL A 386 0.80 -9.56 -5.85
CA VAL A 386 0.02 -8.98 -4.74
C VAL A 386 -1.37 -9.60 -4.59
N LYS A 387 -1.81 -9.65 -3.36
CA LYS A 387 -3.19 -9.84 -2.92
C LYS A 387 -3.55 -8.77 -1.91
N ASP A 388 -4.80 -8.39 -1.85
CA ASP A 388 -5.26 -7.35 -0.95
C ASP A 388 -6.21 -7.90 0.12
N PHE A 389 -6.36 -7.15 1.21
CA PHE A 389 -7.42 -7.37 2.18
C PHE A 389 -8.77 -7.03 1.53
N TRP A 390 -9.87 -7.59 2.07
CA TRP A 390 -11.20 -7.29 1.53
C TRP A 390 -11.52 -5.80 1.57
N ALA A 391 -11.93 -5.26 0.40
CA ALA A 391 -12.36 -3.88 0.24
C ALA A 391 -13.89 -3.73 0.35
N GLU A 392 -14.53 -4.58 1.15
CA GLU A 392 -15.97 -4.56 1.39
C GLU A 392 -16.40 -3.26 2.09
N PRO A 393 -17.66 -2.82 1.95
CA PRO A 393 -18.16 -1.65 2.69
C PRO A 393 -17.97 -1.74 4.21
N SER A 394 -18.04 -2.96 4.75
CA SER A 394 -17.78 -3.27 6.16
C SER A 394 -16.30 -3.45 6.53
N TYR A 395 -15.38 -3.09 5.63
CA TYR A 395 -13.93 -3.25 5.84
C TYR A 395 -13.46 -2.96 7.27
N ALA A 396 -13.91 -1.85 7.88
CA ALA A 396 -13.47 -1.46 9.21
C ALA A 396 -13.84 -2.51 10.29
N THR A 397 -15.00 -3.15 10.18
CA THR A 397 -15.43 -4.23 11.08
C THR A 397 -14.60 -5.49 10.83
N LEU A 398 -14.44 -5.89 9.56
CA LEU A 398 -13.64 -7.06 9.18
C LEU A 398 -12.19 -6.92 9.67
N LEU A 399 -11.61 -5.72 9.57
CA LEU A 399 -10.28 -5.41 10.06
C LEU A 399 -10.18 -5.53 11.59
N GLN A 400 -11.14 -4.97 12.34
CA GLN A 400 -11.14 -5.05 13.81
C GLN A 400 -11.19 -6.49 14.31
N ASP A 401 -12.02 -7.33 13.70
CA ASP A 401 -12.11 -8.76 14.02
C ASP A 401 -10.76 -9.45 13.78
N THR A 402 -10.15 -9.18 12.64
CA THR A 402 -8.85 -9.76 12.26
C THR A 402 -7.76 -9.34 13.23
N GLN A 403 -7.63 -8.04 13.50
CA GLN A 403 -6.64 -7.48 14.44
C GLN A 403 -6.77 -8.13 15.81
N LYS A 404 -8.01 -8.27 16.30
CA LYS A 404 -8.28 -8.89 17.59
C LYS A 404 -7.82 -10.36 17.61
N ARG A 405 -8.26 -11.17 16.63
CA ARG A 405 -7.98 -12.61 16.59
C ARG A 405 -6.49 -12.89 16.42
N PHE A 406 -5.83 -12.15 15.53
CA PHE A 406 -4.40 -12.35 15.29
C PHE A 406 -3.55 -11.90 16.46
N HIS A 407 -3.84 -10.73 17.03
CA HIS A 407 -3.08 -10.24 18.19
C HIS A 407 -3.28 -11.14 19.42
N ASP A 408 -4.51 -11.57 19.71
CA ASP A 408 -4.81 -12.44 20.83
C ASP A 408 -4.03 -13.77 20.74
N TYR A 409 -3.88 -14.35 19.54
CA TYR A 409 -3.11 -15.56 19.33
C TYR A 409 -1.60 -15.31 19.27
N VAL A 410 -1.14 -14.43 18.38
CA VAL A 410 0.29 -14.24 18.09
C VAL A 410 1.01 -13.59 19.26
N VAL A 411 0.48 -12.48 19.79
CA VAL A 411 1.16 -11.63 20.78
C VAL A 411 0.78 -12.02 22.20
N ALA A 412 -0.51 -12.17 22.47
CA ALA A 412 -0.97 -12.52 23.82
C ALA A 412 -0.87 -14.02 24.12
N GLY A 413 -0.67 -14.89 23.12
CA GLY A 413 -0.49 -16.33 23.29
C GLY A 413 -1.77 -17.08 23.69
N ASN A 414 -2.93 -16.55 23.36
CA ASN A 414 -4.22 -17.13 23.73
C ASN A 414 -4.71 -18.13 22.68
N GLY A 415 -5.08 -19.33 23.08
CA GLY A 415 -5.70 -20.34 22.23
C GLY A 415 -4.74 -20.93 21.19
N THR A 416 -5.32 -21.39 20.07
CA THR A 416 -4.62 -22.01 18.95
C THR A 416 -4.87 -21.21 17.67
N ALA A 417 -4.03 -21.40 16.64
CA ALA A 417 -4.24 -20.80 15.33
C ALA A 417 -5.58 -21.22 14.71
N GLN A 418 -5.96 -22.50 14.88
CA GLN A 418 -7.26 -23.01 14.43
C GLN A 418 -8.43 -22.24 15.10
N GLU A 419 -8.41 -22.10 16.43
CA GLU A 419 -9.45 -21.39 17.17
C GLU A 419 -9.52 -19.89 16.77
N ALA A 420 -8.38 -19.25 16.50
CA ALA A 420 -8.34 -17.88 16.03
C ALA A 420 -9.02 -17.73 14.67
N LEU A 421 -8.71 -18.61 13.71
CA LEU A 421 -9.27 -18.58 12.36
C LEU A 421 -10.74 -19.06 12.32
N ASP A 422 -11.13 -20.05 13.12
CA ASP A 422 -12.53 -20.48 13.27
C ASP A 422 -13.38 -19.33 13.86
N GLY A 423 -12.81 -18.62 14.83
CA GLY A 423 -13.42 -17.42 15.38
C GLY A 423 -13.58 -16.31 14.34
N LEU A 424 -12.60 -16.13 13.46
CA LEU A 424 -12.67 -15.14 12.38
C LEU A 424 -13.77 -15.49 11.36
N VAL A 425 -13.87 -16.77 10.95
CA VAL A 425 -14.99 -17.26 10.09
C VAL A 425 -16.33 -16.91 10.71
N LYS A 426 -16.48 -17.15 12.03
CA LYS A 426 -17.74 -16.86 12.72
C LYS A 426 -18.05 -15.36 12.75
N ASP A 427 -17.08 -14.52 13.11
CA ASP A 427 -17.26 -13.07 13.23
C ASP A 427 -17.64 -12.48 11.85
N TRP A 428 -16.92 -12.84 10.80
CA TRP A 428 -17.18 -12.37 9.44
C TRP A 428 -18.50 -12.91 8.87
N THR A 429 -18.87 -14.17 9.16
CA THR A 429 -20.18 -14.72 8.77
C THR A 429 -21.31 -13.89 9.38
N THR A 430 -21.23 -13.57 10.68
CA THR A 430 -22.23 -12.73 11.35
C THR A 430 -22.32 -11.35 10.69
N ASN A 431 -21.18 -10.73 10.37
CA ASN A 431 -21.16 -9.43 9.71
C ASN A 431 -21.87 -9.46 8.34
N PHE A 432 -21.58 -10.49 7.52
CA PHE A 432 -22.21 -10.60 6.20
C PHE A 432 -23.69 -11.04 6.25
N GLU A 433 -24.10 -11.77 7.28
CA GLU A 433 -25.53 -12.04 7.57
C GLU A 433 -26.26 -10.74 7.92
N ASP A 434 -25.68 -9.90 8.78
CA ASP A 434 -26.25 -8.60 9.16
C ASP A 434 -26.35 -7.63 7.96
N GLU A 435 -25.46 -7.75 7.00
CA GLU A 435 -25.50 -6.99 5.74
C GLU A 435 -26.47 -7.59 4.69
N GLY A 436 -27.04 -8.77 4.94
CA GLY A 436 -27.91 -9.46 3.99
C GLY A 436 -27.19 -10.05 2.77
N LYS A 437 -25.90 -10.34 2.90
CA LYS A 437 -25.06 -10.98 1.85
C LYS A 437 -25.09 -12.52 1.95
N LEU A 438 -25.49 -13.06 3.11
CA LEU A 438 -25.66 -14.48 3.40
C LEU A 438 -27.09 -14.83 3.77
#